data_1dfa5e35bd2ba0b4ffdb1c9cf674ae10
#
_entry.id   1dfa5e35bd2ba0b4ffdb1c9cf674ae10
#
_cell.length_a   1.000
_cell.length_b   1.000
_cell.length_c   1.000
_cell.angle_alpha   90.00
_cell.angle_beta   90.00
_cell.angle_gamma   90.00
#
_symmetry.space_group_name_H-M   'P 1'
#
loop_
_entity.id
_entity.type
_entity.pdbx_description
1 polymer ?
#
loop_
_entity_poly.entity_id
_entity_poly.type
_entity_poly.pdbx_seq_one_letter_code
_entity_poly.pdbx_strand_id
1 'polypeptide(L)'
;MQYPFQTPWRTLIVSDDARDILSSQLILNLNEPCAIEDTSWIKPMKFMGVWWEMFTGHQKTWAYSDDYLAKPGITDYTALTPNGRHPANTDNVKRYIDFAAAHGIEGVLVEGWNEGWEDWASYRKNRQFLFDKAYPDFDVEGLHEYARSKGVKLIMHHETAANAADYALQLDRAFQFMKDNGYDAVKTGYVGAIIPRSEHHTSQWMVDHVLDVAKRAADYQIMVDSHEAPRPTGLCRTWPNWLAQESARGGEFESMGGNPPSHTALLPFTRLKGGPMDYTPGLFETRLSYYNEGKDSQAGTTLARQLALYLTMPSPMQMACDLPENYERFPDAFRFIEDVPVDWRDSRYLEAEPARYITVARQDKHSDDWYVGAITDDKARTALIDFSFLPEGRQYEATVYEDAPDADWKDNPQA
;
A
#
# COMPACT_ATOMS: atom_id res chain seq x y z
N MET A 1 -35.30 4.27 -8.69
CA MET A 1 -35.19 3.13 -7.73
C MET A 1 -35.75 1.89 -8.44
N GLN A 2 -35.00 0.83 -8.50
CA GLN A 2 -35.42 -0.43 -9.12
C GLN A 2 -35.97 -1.35 -8.01
N TYR A 3 -37.13 -1.95 -8.19
CA TYR A 3 -37.75 -2.87 -7.24
C TYR A 3 -37.67 -4.32 -7.75
N PRO A 4 -37.44 -5.31 -6.87
CA PRO A 4 -37.10 -5.17 -5.47
C PRO A 4 -35.65 -4.69 -5.28
N PHE A 5 -35.34 -3.97 -4.18
CA PHE A 5 -33.99 -3.59 -3.80
C PHE A 5 -33.62 -4.18 -2.44
N GLN A 6 -32.34 -4.40 -2.23
CA GLN A 6 -31.77 -4.89 -0.98
C GLN A 6 -30.97 -3.78 -0.32
N THR A 7 -31.05 -3.68 1.01
CA THR A 7 -30.17 -2.82 1.80
C THR A 7 -28.91 -3.60 2.18
N PRO A 8 -27.74 -2.93 2.28
CA PRO A 8 -26.56 -3.59 2.80
C PRO A 8 -26.75 -3.99 4.26
N TRP A 9 -26.00 -4.99 4.70
CA TRP A 9 -25.92 -5.37 6.10
C TRP A 9 -25.38 -4.20 6.94
N ARG A 10 -25.93 -4.06 8.14
CA ARG A 10 -25.38 -3.19 9.18
C ARG A 10 -24.94 -4.08 10.32
N THR A 11 -23.67 -4.01 10.68
CA THR A 11 -23.08 -4.84 11.71
C THR A 11 -22.78 -4.03 12.95
N LEU A 12 -22.96 -4.64 14.10
CA LEU A 12 -22.57 -4.11 15.39
C LEU A 12 -21.78 -5.17 16.12
N ILE A 13 -20.54 -4.86 16.51
CA ILE A 13 -19.70 -5.72 17.32
C ILE A 13 -19.68 -5.12 18.72
N VAL A 14 -20.11 -5.89 19.71
CA VAL A 14 -20.15 -5.50 21.12
C VAL A 14 -19.39 -6.54 21.92
N SER A 15 -18.41 -6.11 22.71
CA SER A 15 -17.63 -6.97 23.61
C SER A 15 -17.13 -6.14 24.78
N ASP A 16 -16.89 -6.80 25.91
CA ASP A 16 -16.22 -6.24 27.08
C ASP A 16 -14.68 -6.26 26.94
N ASP A 17 -14.17 -6.91 25.90
CA ASP A 17 -12.74 -7.00 25.58
C ASP A 17 -12.46 -6.43 24.18
N ALA A 18 -11.61 -5.41 24.09
CA ALA A 18 -11.26 -4.79 22.83
C ALA A 18 -10.56 -5.73 21.84
N ARG A 19 -9.90 -6.79 22.33
CA ARG A 19 -9.24 -7.82 21.50
C ARG A 19 -10.25 -8.61 20.66
N ASP A 20 -11.45 -8.80 21.14
CA ASP A 20 -12.54 -9.49 20.40
C ASP A 20 -12.97 -8.67 19.18
N ILE A 21 -12.91 -7.33 19.26
CA ILE A 21 -13.19 -6.47 18.11
C ILE A 21 -12.12 -6.71 17.04
N LEU A 22 -10.86 -6.77 17.43
CA LEU A 22 -9.74 -6.99 16.50
C LEU A 22 -9.82 -8.37 15.82
N SER A 23 -10.12 -9.41 16.57
CA SER A 23 -10.20 -10.79 16.07
C SER A 23 -11.50 -11.10 15.31
N SER A 24 -12.54 -10.25 15.42
CA SER A 24 -13.83 -10.49 14.79
C SER A 24 -13.74 -10.50 13.25
N GLN A 25 -14.24 -11.59 12.65
CA GLN A 25 -14.37 -11.76 11.20
C GLN A 25 -15.82 -11.54 10.71
N LEU A 26 -16.67 -10.92 11.53
CA LEU A 26 -18.10 -10.78 11.24
C LEU A 26 -18.36 -10.17 9.87
N ILE A 27 -17.66 -9.08 9.53
CA ILE A 27 -17.87 -8.38 8.25
C ILE A 27 -17.46 -9.25 7.07
N LEU A 28 -16.34 -9.96 7.16
CA LEU A 28 -15.90 -10.90 6.12
C LEU A 28 -16.93 -12.03 5.94
N ASN A 29 -17.43 -12.59 7.03
CA ASN A 29 -18.34 -13.74 7.01
C ASN A 29 -19.74 -13.42 6.45
N LEU A 30 -20.12 -12.16 6.32
CA LEU A 30 -21.36 -11.72 5.67
C LEU A 30 -21.25 -11.62 4.15
N ASN A 31 -20.06 -11.80 3.59
CA ASN A 31 -19.86 -11.82 2.15
C ASN A 31 -19.92 -13.25 1.60
N GLU A 32 -20.25 -13.36 0.32
CA GLU A 32 -20.29 -14.63 -0.39
C GLU A 32 -18.93 -15.34 -0.36
N PRO A 33 -18.90 -16.65 -0.52
CA PRO A 33 -17.68 -17.40 -0.71
C PRO A 33 -16.84 -16.88 -1.89
N CYS A 34 -15.58 -17.33 -1.96
CA CYS A 34 -14.68 -16.99 -3.07
C CYS A 34 -15.34 -17.29 -4.43
N ALA A 35 -15.36 -16.29 -5.30
CA ALA A 35 -15.93 -16.36 -6.65
C ALA A 35 -14.89 -16.78 -7.71
N ILE A 36 -13.60 -16.87 -7.34
CA ILE A 36 -12.51 -17.26 -8.24
C ILE A 36 -12.27 -18.76 -8.07
N GLU A 37 -12.37 -19.51 -9.15
CA GLU A 37 -12.23 -20.98 -9.13
C GLU A 37 -10.78 -21.41 -8.85
N ASP A 38 -9.80 -20.79 -9.55
CA ASP A 38 -8.36 -21.03 -9.31
C ASP A 38 -7.73 -19.77 -8.71
N THR A 39 -7.33 -19.85 -7.45
CA THR A 39 -6.64 -18.77 -6.72
C THR A 39 -5.13 -18.96 -6.68
N SER A 40 -4.56 -19.94 -7.35
CA SER A 40 -3.14 -20.30 -7.27
C SER A 40 -2.19 -19.19 -7.77
N TRP A 41 -2.68 -18.30 -8.61
CA TRP A 41 -1.96 -17.14 -9.14
C TRP A 41 -1.92 -15.94 -8.17
N ILE A 42 -2.80 -15.90 -7.17
CA ILE A 42 -2.83 -14.85 -6.16
C ILE A 42 -1.69 -15.09 -5.16
N LYS A 43 -0.76 -14.14 -5.07
CA LYS A 43 0.43 -14.26 -4.21
C LYS A 43 0.56 -13.02 -3.33
N PRO A 44 0.43 -13.17 -2.01
CA PRO A 44 0.89 -12.15 -1.08
C PRO A 44 2.35 -11.79 -1.34
N MET A 45 2.72 -10.52 -1.18
CA MET A 45 4.08 -10.05 -1.43
C MET A 45 4.43 -8.81 -0.60
N LYS A 46 5.72 -8.68 -0.29
CA LYS A 46 6.30 -7.38 0.06
C LYS A 46 6.68 -6.66 -1.22
N PHE A 47 6.52 -5.35 -1.21
CA PHE A 47 6.94 -4.52 -2.33
C PHE A 47 7.54 -3.20 -1.85
N MET A 48 8.31 -2.58 -2.71
CA MET A 48 8.78 -1.21 -2.56
C MET A 48 8.42 -0.43 -3.83
N GLY A 49 8.74 0.87 -3.91
CA GLY A 49 8.30 1.58 -5.10
C GLY A 49 9.05 2.86 -5.42
N VAL A 50 9.08 3.17 -6.70
CA VAL A 50 9.33 4.52 -7.23
C VAL A 50 8.05 5.32 -6.93
N TRP A 51 7.99 5.89 -5.75
CA TRP A 51 6.83 6.55 -5.17
C TRP A 51 7.23 7.65 -4.17
N TRP A 52 7.95 7.30 -3.09
CA TRP A 52 8.28 8.22 -2.02
C TRP A 52 9.17 9.38 -2.46
N GLU A 53 9.97 9.20 -3.52
CA GLU A 53 10.80 10.24 -4.10
C GLU A 53 10.01 11.49 -4.47
N MET A 54 8.76 11.35 -4.92
CA MET A 54 7.89 12.47 -5.29
C MET A 54 7.34 13.21 -4.06
N PHE A 55 7.23 12.54 -2.92
CA PHE A 55 6.73 13.14 -1.67
C PHE A 55 7.82 13.80 -0.84
N THR A 56 9.08 13.34 -0.94
CA THR A 56 10.20 13.84 -0.12
C THR A 56 10.57 15.30 -0.39
N GLY A 57 10.18 15.84 -1.53
CA GLY A 57 10.56 17.21 -1.92
C GLY A 57 11.92 17.33 -2.58
N HIS A 58 12.50 16.22 -3.04
CA HIS A 58 13.71 16.20 -3.89
C HIS A 58 13.50 16.84 -5.29
N GLN A 59 12.46 17.62 -5.47
CA GLN A 59 12.05 18.19 -6.76
C GLN A 59 11.73 17.10 -7.82
N LYS A 60 11.44 15.88 -7.40
CA LYS A 60 10.97 14.83 -8.29
C LYS A 60 9.49 15.04 -8.65
N THR A 61 9.09 14.55 -9.82
CA THR A 61 7.72 14.66 -10.33
C THR A 61 7.34 13.42 -11.11
N TRP A 62 6.05 13.07 -11.09
CA TRP A 62 5.50 12.00 -11.91
C TRP A 62 5.56 12.30 -13.41
N ALA A 63 5.65 13.61 -13.81
CA ALA A 63 5.66 14.04 -15.19
C ALA A 63 7.03 13.86 -15.86
N TYR A 64 7.03 13.42 -17.12
CA TYR A 64 8.20 13.30 -17.97
C TYR A 64 8.75 14.66 -18.40
N SER A 65 7.84 15.59 -18.74
CA SER A 65 8.19 16.94 -19.22
C SER A 65 7.49 18.03 -18.41
N ASP A 66 7.91 19.30 -18.62
CA ASP A 66 7.26 20.48 -18.06
C ASP A 66 6.22 21.10 -19.02
N ASP A 67 5.91 20.43 -20.13
CA ASP A 67 4.89 20.88 -21.06
C ASP A 67 3.48 20.52 -20.59
N TYR A 68 2.88 21.35 -19.76
CA TYR A 68 1.52 21.18 -19.26
C TYR A 68 0.42 21.18 -20.35
N LEU A 69 0.77 21.44 -21.61
CA LEU A 69 -0.14 21.33 -22.75
C LEU A 69 -0.09 19.96 -23.43
N ALA A 70 0.87 19.13 -23.05
CA ALA A 70 0.96 17.76 -23.53
C ALA A 70 -0.34 16.99 -23.21
N LYS A 71 -0.77 16.16 -24.17
CA LYS A 71 -2.01 15.40 -24.06
C LYS A 71 -1.79 13.93 -24.40
N PRO A 72 -2.13 13.02 -23.50
CA PRO A 72 -1.98 11.58 -23.74
C PRO A 72 -2.60 11.11 -25.05
N GLY A 73 -1.83 10.37 -25.83
CA GLY A 73 -2.26 9.81 -27.11
C GLY A 73 -2.44 10.81 -28.25
N ILE A 74 -2.11 12.10 -28.04
CA ILE A 74 -2.16 13.15 -29.06
C ILE A 74 -0.78 13.75 -29.25
N THR A 75 -0.12 14.14 -28.16
CA THR A 75 1.24 14.68 -28.18
C THR A 75 2.25 13.60 -28.50
N ASP A 76 3.22 13.90 -29.35
CA ASP A 76 4.39 13.03 -29.52
C ASP A 76 5.36 13.27 -28.36
N TYR A 77 5.30 12.44 -27.34
CA TYR A 77 6.14 12.55 -26.15
C TYR A 77 7.64 12.36 -26.45
N THR A 78 7.99 11.69 -27.57
CA THR A 78 9.39 11.53 -27.96
C THR A 78 10.01 12.83 -28.46
N ALA A 79 9.18 13.79 -28.87
CA ALA A 79 9.60 15.13 -29.29
C ALA A 79 9.68 16.13 -28.12
N LEU A 80 9.19 15.77 -26.93
CA LEU A 80 9.25 16.64 -25.75
C LEU A 80 10.65 16.61 -25.10
N THR A 81 11.00 17.69 -24.42
CA THR A 81 12.21 17.76 -23.62
C THR A 81 11.95 17.15 -22.24
N PRO A 82 12.69 16.07 -21.85
CA PRO A 82 12.61 15.54 -20.50
C PRO A 82 12.99 16.61 -19.46
N ASN A 83 12.23 16.67 -18.36
CA ASN A 83 12.50 17.65 -17.30
C ASN A 83 13.67 17.26 -16.37
N GLY A 84 14.21 16.04 -16.49
CA GLY A 84 15.30 15.51 -15.66
C GLY A 84 14.92 15.23 -14.20
N ARG A 85 13.63 15.31 -13.86
CA ARG A 85 13.10 15.12 -12.51
C ARG A 85 12.17 13.91 -12.41
N HIS A 86 11.96 13.19 -13.51
CA HIS A 86 11.10 12.00 -13.62
C HIS A 86 11.83 10.77 -13.10
N PRO A 87 11.45 10.20 -11.94
CA PRO A 87 12.13 9.03 -11.38
C PRO A 87 11.62 7.70 -11.93
N ALA A 88 10.45 7.66 -12.58
CA ALA A 88 9.93 6.45 -13.21
C ALA A 88 10.59 6.15 -14.56
N ASN A 89 11.90 6.36 -14.65
CA ASN A 89 12.70 6.02 -15.83
C ASN A 89 13.37 4.66 -15.68
N THR A 90 13.72 4.06 -16.80
CA THR A 90 14.28 2.70 -16.88
C THR A 90 15.48 2.47 -15.94
N ASP A 91 16.42 3.40 -15.87
CA ASP A 91 17.63 3.24 -15.06
C ASP A 91 17.33 3.26 -13.56
N ASN A 92 16.50 4.20 -13.09
CA ASN A 92 16.12 4.27 -11.69
C ASN A 92 15.26 3.05 -11.28
N VAL A 93 14.34 2.61 -12.13
CA VAL A 93 13.53 1.41 -11.86
C VAL A 93 14.41 0.17 -11.74
N LYS A 94 15.46 0.02 -12.57
CA LYS A 94 16.43 -1.06 -12.42
C LYS A 94 17.16 -1.01 -11.08
N ARG A 95 17.50 0.18 -10.58
CA ARG A 95 18.09 0.35 -9.23
C ARG A 95 17.17 -0.20 -8.14
N TYR A 96 15.86 0.08 -8.21
CA TYR A 96 14.87 -0.46 -7.28
C TYR A 96 14.71 -1.98 -7.42
N ILE A 97 14.71 -2.50 -8.64
CA ILE A 97 14.67 -3.96 -8.89
C ILE A 97 15.90 -4.65 -8.29
N ASP A 98 17.09 -4.10 -8.48
CA ASP A 98 18.32 -4.67 -7.92
C ASP A 98 18.31 -4.67 -6.40
N PHE A 99 17.86 -3.57 -5.78
CA PHE A 99 17.72 -3.51 -4.34
C PHE A 99 16.67 -4.51 -3.83
N ALA A 100 15.48 -4.57 -4.43
CA ALA A 100 14.44 -5.52 -4.08
C ALA A 100 14.93 -6.97 -4.16
N ALA A 101 15.61 -7.32 -5.25
CA ALA A 101 16.19 -8.67 -5.45
C ALA A 101 17.25 -9.01 -4.40
N ALA A 102 18.11 -8.05 -4.03
CA ALA A 102 19.15 -8.26 -3.01
C ALA A 102 18.59 -8.52 -1.61
N HIS A 103 17.39 -8.00 -1.33
CA HIS A 103 16.78 -7.99 -0.01
C HIS A 103 15.50 -8.84 0.10
N GLY A 104 15.23 -9.71 -0.88
CA GLY A 104 14.07 -10.61 -0.84
C GLY A 104 12.71 -9.90 -0.86
N ILE A 105 12.65 -8.71 -1.44
CA ILE A 105 11.40 -7.98 -1.70
C ILE A 105 10.88 -8.42 -3.07
N GLU A 106 9.64 -8.94 -3.10
CA GLU A 106 9.12 -9.61 -4.28
C GLU A 106 8.58 -8.65 -5.35
N GLY A 107 8.19 -7.43 -4.98
CA GLY A 107 7.55 -6.48 -5.89
C GLY A 107 8.18 -5.09 -5.93
N VAL A 108 8.10 -4.43 -7.09
CA VAL A 108 8.45 -3.02 -7.27
C VAL A 108 7.30 -2.30 -7.97
N LEU A 109 6.67 -1.38 -7.25
CA LEU A 109 5.68 -0.45 -7.78
C LEU A 109 6.38 0.68 -8.53
N VAL A 110 5.82 1.11 -9.67
CA VAL A 110 6.32 2.28 -10.38
C VAL A 110 5.19 3.27 -10.65
N GLU A 111 5.18 4.38 -9.93
CA GLU A 111 4.26 5.49 -10.21
C GLU A 111 4.87 6.45 -11.24
N GLY A 112 4.04 7.02 -12.10
CA GLY A 112 4.48 7.97 -13.11
C GLY A 112 5.01 7.33 -14.40
N TRP A 113 4.80 6.03 -14.63
CA TRP A 113 5.34 5.31 -15.79
C TRP A 113 4.70 5.68 -17.13
N ASN A 114 3.45 6.18 -17.13
CA ASN A 114 2.59 6.36 -18.29
C ASN A 114 2.30 7.82 -18.64
N GLU A 115 1.88 8.09 -19.87
CA GLU A 115 1.53 9.44 -20.37
C GLU A 115 0.38 10.06 -19.57
N GLY A 116 0.50 11.36 -19.21
CA GLY A 116 -0.60 12.18 -18.70
C GLY A 116 -0.35 12.92 -17.40
N TRP A 117 0.84 12.86 -16.83
CA TRP A 117 1.12 13.48 -15.53
C TRP A 117 1.46 14.99 -15.62
N GLU A 118 1.66 15.56 -16.81
CA GLU A 118 2.05 16.95 -17.00
C GLU A 118 1.04 17.97 -16.45
N ASP A 119 -0.25 17.62 -16.53
CA ASP A 119 -1.35 18.47 -16.03
C ASP A 119 -2.38 17.68 -15.20
N TRP A 120 -1.94 16.61 -14.53
CA TRP A 120 -2.83 15.67 -13.83
C TRP A 120 -3.64 16.29 -12.70
N ALA A 121 -3.09 17.30 -12.03
CA ALA A 121 -3.74 18.01 -10.94
C ALA A 121 -4.75 19.06 -11.40
N SER A 122 -4.85 19.33 -12.71
CA SER A 122 -5.77 20.35 -13.22
C SER A 122 -7.22 19.88 -13.17
N TYR A 123 -8.14 20.86 -13.16
CA TYR A 123 -9.58 20.60 -13.24
C TYR A 123 -10.07 20.26 -14.66
N ARG A 124 -9.19 20.16 -15.65
CA ARG A 124 -9.51 19.91 -17.07
C ARG A 124 -9.45 18.42 -17.39
N LYS A 125 -10.24 17.62 -16.70
CA LYS A 125 -10.16 16.15 -16.74
C LYS A 125 -11.08 15.53 -17.81
N ASN A 126 -10.70 15.59 -19.09
CA ASN A 126 -11.43 14.79 -20.10
C ASN A 126 -10.83 13.36 -20.18
N ARG A 127 -9.65 13.21 -20.73
CA ARG A 127 -8.83 12.00 -20.68
C ARG A 127 -7.49 12.41 -20.08
N GLN A 128 -7.23 11.95 -18.85
CA GLN A 128 -6.04 12.38 -18.14
C GLN A 128 -4.86 11.45 -18.39
N PHE A 129 -5.11 10.14 -18.44
CA PHE A 129 -4.06 9.12 -18.59
C PHE A 129 -4.38 8.12 -19.70
N LEU A 130 -3.34 7.48 -20.23
CA LEU A 130 -3.44 6.26 -21.01
C LEU A 130 -2.72 5.14 -20.25
N PHE A 131 -3.42 4.02 -20.06
CA PHE A 131 -2.93 2.87 -19.30
C PHE A 131 -2.30 1.78 -20.19
N ASP A 132 -2.01 2.13 -21.43
CA ASP A 132 -1.35 1.30 -22.43
C ASP A 132 -0.23 2.05 -23.17
N LYS A 133 0.20 3.19 -22.59
CA LYS A 133 1.27 4.02 -23.15
C LYS A 133 2.25 4.49 -22.08
N ALA A 134 3.46 3.97 -22.16
CA ALA A 134 4.57 4.41 -21.32
C ALA A 134 5.18 5.72 -21.82
N TYR A 135 5.83 6.45 -20.93
CA TYR A 135 6.74 7.52 -21.31
C TYR A 135 7.96 7.01 -22.09
N PRO A 136 8.62 7.85 -22.90
CA PRO A 136 9.75 7.43 -23.75
C PRO A 136 10.95 6.87 -22.99
N ASP A 137 11.13 7.24 -21.71
CA ASP A 137 12.22 6.80 -20.85
C ASP A 137 11.88 5.55 -19.99
N PHE A 138 10.67 5.00 -20.15
CA PHE A 138 10.21 3.79 -19.45
C PHE A 138 10.07 2.61 -20.42
N ASP A 139 11.05 1.72 -20.42
CA ASP A 139 11.06 0.50 -21.25
C ASP A 139 10.23 -0.62 -20.59
N VAL A 140 8.95 -0.70 -20.94
CA VAL A 140 7.98 -1.64 -20.36
C VAL A 140 8.44 -3.09 -20.47
N GLU A 141 8.82 -3.54 -21.69
CA GLU A 141 9.21 -4.90 -21.96
C GLU A 141 10.56 -5.25 -21.35
N GLY A 142 11.56 -4.39 -21.57
CA GLY A 142 12.90 -4.59 -21.03
C GLY A 142 12.93 -4.58 -19.50
N LEU A 143 12.13 -3.75 -18.84
CA LEU A 143 12.00 -3.74 -17.38
C LEU A 143 11.31 -4.99 -16.84
N HIS A 144 10.29 -5.49 -17.53
CA HIS A 144 9.65 -6.75 -17.14
C HIS A 144 10.63 -7.91 -17.24
N GLU A 145 11.36 -8.03 -18.36
CA GLU A 145 12.36 -9.08 -18.53
C GLU A 145 13.49 -8.99 -17.50
N TYR A 146 13.95 -7.77 -17.21
CA TYR A 146 14.98 -7.52 -16.21
C TYR A 146 14.49 -7.93 -14.81
N ALA A 147 13.33 -7.49 -14.37
CA ALA A 147 12.73 -7.84 -13.08
C ALA A 147 12.55 -9.36 -12.94
N ARG A 148 11.99 -10.01 -13.97
CA ARG A 148 11.81 -11.46 -14.02
C ARG A 148 13.14 -12.20 -13.90
N SER A 149 14.21 -11.72 -14.52
CA SER A 149 15.56 -12.31 -14.43
C SER A 149 16.13 -12.27 -13.01
N LYS A 150 15.66 -11.31 -12.19
CA LYS A 150 16.03 -11.12 -10.79
C LYS A 150 15.06 -11.77 -9.80
N GLY A 151 13.96 -12.36 -10.28
CA GLY A 151 12.91 -12.92 -9.42
C GLY A 151 11.99 -11.87 -8.80
N VAL A 152 11.97 -10.66 -9.33
CA VAL A 152 11.16 -9.54 -8.86
C VAL A 152 9.97 -9.32 -9.81
N LYS A 153 8.81 -8.95 -9.28
CA LYS A 153 7.63 -8.55 -10.05
C LYS A 153 7.55 -7.02 -10.15
N LEU A 154 7.02 -6.53 -11.27
CA LEU A 154 6.65 -5.13 -11.37
C LEU A 154 5.15 -4.96 -11.13
N ILE A 155 4.79 -3.93 -10.35
CA ILE A 155 3.42 -3.55 -10.05
C ILE A 155 3.12 -2.28 -10.83
N MET A 156 2.09 -2.32 -11.67
CA MET A 156 1.64 -1.13 -12.40
C MET A 156 0.87 -0.17 -11.50
N HIS A 157 0.96 1.12 -11.81
CA HIS A 157 0.17 2.16 -11.18
C HIS A 157 -0.83 2.75 -12.18
N HIS A 158 -2.10 2.69 -11.85
CA HIS A 158 -3.19 3.28 -12.62
C HIS A 158 -3.84 4.42 -11.84
N GLU A 159 -3.17 5.58 -11.78
CA GLU A 159 -3.79 6.81 -11.27
C GLU A 159 -4.79 7.35 -12.29
N THR A 160 -5.97 7.69 -11.84
CA THR A 160 -7.06 8.13 -12.70
C THR A 160 -7.31 9.65 -12.61
N ALA A 161 -6.66 10.36 -11.69
CA ALA A 161 -7.00 11.73 -11.27
C ALA A 161 -8.51 11.85 -11.00
N ALA A 162 -9.09 10.83 -10.36
CA ALA A 162 -10.50 10.67 -10.05
C ALA A 162 -11.43 10.60 -11.29
N ASN A 163 -10.90 10.45 -12.52
CA ASN A 163 -11.75 10.22 -13.70
C ASN A 163 -12.08 8.74 -13.86
N ALA A 164 -12.86 8.21 -12.92
CA ALA A 164 -13.26 6.81 -12.88
C ALA A 164 -14.08 6.38 -14.10
N ALA A 165 -14.85 7.31 -14.70
CA ALA A 165 -15.62 7.01 -15.91
C ALA A 165 -14.71 6.75 -17.12
N ASP A 166 -13.64 7.53 -17.32
CA ASP A 166 -12.67 7.30 -18.39
C ASP A 166 -11.87 6.02 -18.14
N TYR A 167 -11.49 5.77 -16.90
CA TYR A 167 -10.81 4.52 -16.51
C TYR A 167 -11.66 3.29 -16.79
N ALA A 168 -12.95 3.32 -16.47
CA ALA A 168 -13.89 2.23 -16.77
C ALA A 168 -13.95 1.89 -18.27
N LEU A 169 -13.81 2.88 -19.16
CA LEU A 169 -13.75 2.68 -20.61
C LEU A 169 -12.42 2.09 -21.10
N GLN A 170 -11.37 2.18 -20.32
CA GLN A 170 -10.03 1.73 -20.67
C GLN A 170 -9.67 0.37 -20.03
N LEU A 171 -10.43 -0.13 -19.04
CA LEU A 171 -10.06 -1.27 -18.20
C LEU A 171 -9.60 -2.49 -18.99
N ASP A 172 -10.38 -2.96 -19.94
CA ASP A 172 -10.04 -4.17 -20.71
C ASP A 172 -8.74 -3.99 -21.51
N ARG A 173 -8.55 -2.81 -22.11
CA ARG A 173 -7.32 -2.49 -22.83
C ARG A 173 -6.12 -2.36 -21.88
N ALA A 174 -6.31 -1.74 -20.74
CA ALA A 174 -5.28 -1.58 -19.72
C ALA A 174 -4.83 -2.93 -19.15
N PHE A 175 -5.78 -3.80 -18.81
CA PHE A 175 -5.47 -5.13 -18.29
C PHE A 175 -4.90 -6.07 -19.36
N GLN A 176 -5.35 -5.95 -20.61
CA GLN A 176 -4.73 -6.69 -21.71
C GLN A 176 -3.27 -6.25 -21.90
N PHE A 177 -3.00 -4.94 -21.88
CA PHE A 177 -1.64 -4.41 -21.95
C PHE A 177 -0.75 -4.96 -20.82
N MET A 178 -1.27 -5.02 -19.59
CA MET A 178 -0.57 -5.63 -18.47
C MET A 178 -0.23 -7.10 -18.74
N LYS A 179 -1.21 -7.88 -19.22
CA LYS A 179 -1.01 -9.31 -19.55
C LYS A 179 0.02 -9.51 -20.64
N ASP A 180 -0.05 -8.71 -21.71
CA ASP A 180 0.86 -8.80 -22.85
C ASP A 180 2.31 -8.49 -22.46
N ASN A 181 2.49 -7.65 -21.41
CA ASN A 181 3.80 -7.27 -20.87
C ASN A 181 4.16 -7.98 -19.55
N GLY A 182 3.39 -9.00 -19.13
CA GLY A 182 3.72 -9.86 -18.00
C GLY A 182 3.49 -9.27 -16.61
N TYR A 183 2.71 -8.20 -16.48
CA TYR A 183 2.35 -7.60 -15.20
C TYR A 183 1.10 -8.27 -14.63
N ASP A 184 1.16 -8.71 -13.38
CA ASP A 184 0.08 -9.42 -12.69
C ASP A 184 -0.41 -8.73 -11.40
N ALA A 185 0.02 -7.49 -11.16
CA ALA A 185 -0.44 -6.68 -10.05
C ALA A 185 -0.57 -5.20 -10.44
N VAL A 186 -1.59 -4.52 -9.91
CA VAL A 186 -1.89 -3.11 -10.15
C VAL A 186 -2.27 -2.39 -8.86
N LYS A 187 -1.71 -1.18 -8.67
CA LYS A 187 -2.20 -0.19 -7.73
C LYS A 187 -3.09 0.80 -8.50
N THR A 188 -4.34 0.97 -8.07
CA THR A 188 -5.27 1.96 -8.67
C THR A 188 -5.40 3.17 -7.78
N GLY A 189 -5.51 4.38 -8.34
CA GLY A 189 -5.66 5.64 -7.61
C GLY A 189 -6.79 6.51 -8.17
N TYR A 190 -7.41 7.30 -7.28
CA TYR A 190 -8.53 8.20 -7.62
C TYR A 190 -8.38 9.56 -6.95
N VAL A 191 -7.21 10.16 -7.03
CA VAL A 191 -6.91 11.46 -6.40
C VAL A 191 -7.75 12.58 -7.00
N GLY A 192 -8.53 13.26 -6.18
CA GLY A 192 -9.30 14.45 -6.56
C GLY A 192 -10.81 14.25 -6.53
N ALA A 193 -11.55 15.09 -7.25
CA ALA A 193 -13.02 15.03 -7.31
C ALA A 193 -13.48 14.02 -8.38
N ILE A 194 -14.35 13.09 -7.99
CA ILE A 194 -14.80 12.02 -8.87
C ILE A 194 -15.49 12.55 -10.13
N ILE A 195 -15.18 11.94 -11.25
CA ILE A 195 -15.93 12.03 -12.51
C ILE A 195 -16.54 10.64 -12.76
N PRO A 196 -17.87 10.51 -12.88
CA PRO A 196 -18.86 11.55 -13.20
C PRO A 196 -19.08 12.59 -12.09
N ARG A 197 -19.28 13.84 -12.50
CA ARG A 197 -19.60 14.91 -11.53
C ARG A 197 -20.88 14.58 -10.78
N SER A 198 -20.97 14.95 -9.53
CA SER A 198 -22.00 14.57 -8.54
C SER A 198 -21.79 13.23 -7.84
N GLU A 199 -20.85 12.43 -8.27
CA GLU A 199 -20.42 11.25 -7.53
C GLU A 199 -19.32 11.58 -6.51
N HIS A 200 -19.16 10.72 -5.51
CA HIS A 200 -18.16 10.81 -4.46
C HIS A 200 -17.42 9.48 -4.32
N HIS A 201 -16.24 9.47 -3.74
CA HIS A 201 -15.48 8.23 -3.45
C HIS A 201 -16.28 7.17 -2.69
N THR A 202 -17.29 7.59 -1.92
CA THR A 202 -18.15 6.70 -1.12
C THR A 202 -19.58 6.54 -1.68
N SER A 203 -19.84 7.03 -2.89
CA SER A 203 -21.14 6.85 -3.53
C SER A 203 -21.34 5.40 -4.00
N GLN A 204 -22.60 5.00 -4.20
CA GLN A 204 -22.90 3.65 -4.71
C GLN A 204 -22.24 3.39 -6.07
N TRP A 205 -22.20 4.42 -6.91
CA TRP A 205 -21.55 4.32 -8.24
C TRP A 205 -20.06 3.96 -8.10
N MET A 206 -19.33 4.59 -7.16
CA MET A 206 -17.94 4.28 -6.91
C MET A 206 -17.74 2.91 -6.26
N VAL A 207 -18.64 2.50 -5.36
CA VAL A 207 -18.62 1.13 -4.80
C VAL A 207 -18.73 0.09 -5.91
N ASP A 208 -19.67 0.30 -6.84
CA ASP A 208 -19.88 -0.60 -7.98
C ASP A 208 -18.67 -0.56 -8.94
N HIS A 209 -18.12 0.64 -9.19
CA HIS A 209 -16.95 0.82 -10.05
C HIS A 209 -15.70 0.07 -9.53
N VAL A 210 -15.31 0.27 -8.26
CA VAL A 210 -14.12 -0.40 -7.72
C VAL A 210 -14.31 -1.92 -7.61
N LEU A 211 -15.54 -2.37 -7.38
CA LEU A 211 -15.85 -3.79 -7.44
C LEU A 211 -15.76 -4.34 -8.86
N ASP A 212 -16.19 -3.59 -9.88
CA ASP A 212 -16.06 -3.97 -11.29
C ASP A 212 -14.57 -4.05 -11.70
N VAL A 213 -13.75 -3.11 -11.23
CA VAL A 213 -12.28 -3.16 -11.41
C VAL A 213 -11.70 -4.46 -10.84
N ALA A 214 -12.04 -4.82 -9.60
CA ALA A 214 -11.54 -6.04 -8.96
C ALA A 214 -12.00 -7.31 -9.70
N LYS A 215 -13.25 -7.35 -10.17
CA LYS A 215 -13.81 -8.47 -10.96
C LYS A 215 -13.11 -8.63 -12.30
N ARG A 216 -12.99 -7.55 -13.06
CA ARG A 216 -12.29 -7.58 -14.35
C ARG A 216 -10.83 -7.92 -14.20
N ALA A 217 -10.16 -7.38 -13.18
CA ALA A 217 -8.79 -7.76 -12.86
C ALA A 217 -8.66 -9.27 -12.61
N ALA A 218 -9.63 -9.90 -11.93
CA ALA A 218 -9.65 -11.35 -11.73
C ALA A 218 -9.74 -12.13 -13.05
N ASP A 219 -10.52 -11.65 -14.02
CA ASP A 219 -10.63 -12.29 -15.36
C ASP A 219 -9.27 -12.29 -16.10
N TYR A 220 -8.43 -11.29 -15.83
CA TYR A 220 -7.06 -11.18 -16.35
C TYR A 220 -6.00 -11.76 -15.42
N GLN A 221 -6.37 -12.37 -14.28
CA GLN A 221 -5.45 -12.84 -13.24
C GLN A 221 -4.51 -11.72 -12.75
N ILE A 222 -5.08 -10.57 -12.41
CA ILE A 222 -4.37 -9.40 -11.89
C ILE A 222 -4.77 -9.18 -10.43
N MET A 223 -3.78 -9.03 -9.56
CA MET A 223 -3.93 -8.63 -8.15
C MET A 223 -4.12 -7.13 -8.06
N VAL A 224 -4.95 -6.67 -7.12
CA VAL A 224 -5.35 -5.26 -6.99
C VAL A 224 -5.04 -4.74 -5.60
N ASP A 225 -4.43 -3.57 -5.56
CA ASP A 225 -4.39 -2.64 -4.45
C ASP A 225 -5.13 -1.36 -4.84
N SER A 226 -6.09 -0.90 -4.04
CA SER A 226 -6.93 0.25 -4.39
C SER A 226 -6.74 1.41 -3.43
N HIS A 227 -6.24 2.54 -3.94
CA HIS A 227 -6.16 3.80 -3.20
C HIS A 227 -7.39 4.68 -3.43
N GLU A 228 -7.70 5.60 -2.51
CA GLU A 228 -8.89 6.47 -2.48
C GLU A 228 -10.22 5.72 -2.72
N ALA A 229 -10.22 4.42 -2.55
CA ALA A 229 -11.40 3.58 -2.72
C ALA A 229 -12.39 3.73 -1.54
N PRO A 230 -13.68 3.35 -1.70
CA PRO A 230 -14.63 3.28 -0.60
C PRO A 230 -14.11 2.37 0.52
N ARG A 231 -14.57 2.64 1.76
CA ARG A 231 -14.23 1.77 2.90
C ARG A 231 -14.58 0.31 2.58
N PRO A 232 -13.66 -0.65 2.82
CA PRO A 232 -13.91 -2.05 2.51
C PRO A 232 -15.02 -2.65 3.38
N THR A 233 -15.75 -3.58 2.79
CA THR A 233 -16.92 -4.26 3.38
C THR A 233 -16.77 -5.78 3.40
N GLY A 234 -15.55 -6.29 3.31
CA GLY A 234 -15.26 -7.72 3.34
C GLY A 234 -15.26 -8.39 1.96
N LEU A 235 -15.38 -7.64 0.88
CA LEU A 235 -15.41 -8.16 -0.49
C LEU A 235 -14.13 -8.90 -0.91
N CYS A 236 -13.02 -8.67 -0.23
CA CYS A 236 -11.78 -9.42 -0.42
C CYS A 236 -11.93 -10.92 -0.09
N ARG A 237 -12.95 -11.34 0.66
CA ARG A 237 -13.31 -12.74 0.83
C ARG A 237 -13.85 -13.36 -0.46
N THR A 238 -14.70 -12.63 -1.18
CA THR A 238 -15.32 -13.07 -2.44
C THR A 238 -14.37 -12.90 -3.61
N TRP A 239 -13.59 -11.84 -3.61
CA TRP A 239 -12.62 -11.49 -4.63
C TRP A 239 -11.21 -11.37 -4.02
N PRO A 240 -10.55 -12.50 -3.72
CA PRO A 240 -9.27 -12.51 -3.02
C PRO A 240 -8.09 -11.94 -3.83
N ASN A 241 -8.26 -11.68 -5.11
CA ASN A 241 -7.32 -10.88 -5.89
C ASN A 241 -7.28 -9.39 -5.48
N TRP A 242 -8.28 -8.92 -4.76
CA TRP A 242 -8.28 -7.59 -4.15
C TRP A 242 -7.55 -7.65 -2.81
N LEU A 243 -6.20 -7.58 -2.88
CA LEU A 243 -5.31 -7.86 -1.76
C LEU A 243 -5.26 -6.74 -0.72
N ALA A 244 -5.29 -5.49 -1.17
CA ALA A 244 -5.18 -4.34 -0.29
C ALA A 244 -6.01 -3.15 -0.78
N GLN A 245 -6.30 -2.25 0.15
CA GLN A 245 -6.92 -0.95 -0.12
C GLN A 245 -6.34 0.07 0.86
N GLU A 246 -6.16 1.32 0.45
CA GLU A 246 -5.86 2.39 1.39
C GLU A 246 -7.12 2.80 2.18
N SER A 247 -8.05 3.49 1.56
CA SER A 247 -9.38 3.89 2.06
C SER A 247 -9.40 4.56 3.46
N ALA A 248 -8.27 5.09 3.89
CA ALA A 248 -8.04 5.92 5.07
C ALA A 248 -6.67 6.60 4.91
N ARG A 249 -6.35 7.57 5.76
CA ARG A 249 -5.02 8.19 5.73
C ARG A 249 -3.93 7.15 5.98
N GLY A 250 -3.09 6.93 4.98
CA GLY A 250 -1.90 6.06 5.05
C GLY A 250 -0.61 6.83 5.38
N GLY A 251 0.54 6.16 5.16
CA GLY A 251 1.87 6.74 5.38
C GLY A 251 2.20 7.90 4.45
N GLU A 252 1.54 8.02 3.31
CA GLU A 252 1.66 9.18 2.40
C GLU A 252 1.46 10.51 3.14
N PHE A 253 0.51 10.54 4.08
CA PHE A 253 0.20 11.74 4.87
C PHE A 253 1.32 12.17 5.82
N GLU A 254 2.34 11.34 6.03
CA GLU A 254 3.55 11.76 6.77
C GLU A 254 4.31 12.88 6.03
N SER A 255 4.14 12.98 4.70
CA SER A 255 4.65 14.11 3.90
C SER A 255 3.78 15.36 3.95
N MET A 256 2.57 15.27 4.49
CA MET A 256 1.53 16.31 4.48
C MET A 256 1.05 16.67 5.89
N GLY A 257 1.97 16.80 6.83
CA GLY A 257 1.69 17.18 8.22
C GLY A 257 1.57 16.02 9.21
N GLY A 258 1.80 14.79 8.76
CA GLY A 258 1.89 13.59 9.59
C GLY A 258 0.55 13.02 10.08
N ASN A 259 0.62 11.82 10.64
CA ASN A 259 -0.46 11.15 11.35
C ASN A 259 -0.15 11.15 12.85
N PRO A 260 -1.11 11.42 13.75
CA PRO A 260 -0.87 11.26 15.18
C PRO A 260 -0.64 9.78 15.50
N PRO A 261 0.21 9.44 16.50
CA PRO A 261 0.47 8.04 16.87
C PRO A 261 -0.79 7.24 17.18
N SER A 262 -1.82 7.86 17.73
CA SER A 262 -3.12 7.24 18.01
C SER A 262 -3.86 6.77 16.75
N HIS A 263 -3.54 7.30 15.57
CA HIS A 263 -4.19 6.94 14.31
C HIS A 263 -3.98 5.46 13.96
N THR A 264 -2.72 4.99 13.96
CA THR A 264 -2.42 3.58 13.68
C THR A 264 -2.84 2.62 14.80
N ALA A 265 -3.04 3.12 16.02
CA ALA A 265 -3.65 2.35 17.11
C ALA A 265 -5.19 2.30 17.01
N LEU A 266 -5.83 3.12 16.16
CA LEU A 266 -7.27 3.14 15.92
C LEU A 266 -7.68 2.36 14.65
N LEU A 267 -6.89 2.43 13.59
CA LEU A 267 -7.22 1.83 12.29
C LEU A 267 -7.55 0.33 12.35
N PRO A 268 -6.86 -0.51 13.14
CA PRO A 268 -7.21 -1.93 13.29
C PRO A 268 -8.61 -2.18 13.82
N PHE A 269 -9.13 -1.30 14.67
CA PHE A 269 -10.50 -1.40 15.20
C PHE A 269 -11.58 -0.87 14.25
N THR A 270 -11.19 -0.09 13.26
CA THR A 270 -12.14 0.62 12.38
C THR A 270 -11.94 0.24 10.91
N ARG A 271 -10.88 0.75 10.28
CA ARG A 271 -10.63 0.61 8.84
C ARG A 271 -10.35 -0.85 8.44
N LEU A 272 -9.57 -1.59 9.22
CA LEU A 272 -9.18 -2.95 8.88
C LEU A 272 -10.29 -3.99 9.08
N LYS A 273 -11.42 -3.64 9.66
CA LYS A 273 -12.51 -4.59 9.92
C LYS A 273 -13.16 -5.14 8.65
N GLY A 274 -13.05 -4.46 7.54
CA GLY A 274 -13.60 -4.90 6.25
C GLY A 274 -12.57 -5.46 5.27
N GLY A 275 -11.30 -5.46 5.63
CA GLY A 275 -10.21 -5.95 4.78
C GLY A 275 -8.87 -5.28 5.08
N PRO A 276 -7.77 -5.85 4.54
CA PRO A 276 -6.41 -5.34 4.72
C PRO A 276 -6.27 -3.90 4.23
N MET A 277 -5.29 -3.19 4.80
CA MET A 277 -4.97 -1.83 4.41
C MET A 277 -3.55 -1.75 3.84
N ASP A 278 -3.39 -1.10 2.67
CA ASP A 278 -2.10 -0.56 2.26
C ASP A 278 -1.85 0.74 3.05
N TYR A 279 -1.19 0.60 4.20
CA TYR A 279 -0.79 1.74 5.04
C TYR A 279 0.52 2.36 4.58
N THR A 280 1.32 1.64 3.82
CA THR A 280 2.67 2.02 3.40
C THR A 280 3.64 2.24 4.58
N PRO A 281 3.86 1.24 5.48
CA PRO A 281 4.79 1.36 6.59
C PRO A 281 6.25 1.23 6.16
N GLY A 282 7.17 1.44 7.11
CA GLY A 282 8.60 1.23 6.90
C GLY A 282 9.38 2.52 6.63
N LEU A 283 8.85 3.67 7.02
CA LEU A 283 9.54 4.95 6.89
C LEU A 283 10.67 5.05 7.92
N PHE A 284 11.93 5.07 7.47
CA PHE A 284 13.13 5.17 8.29
C PHE A 284 13.65 6.60 8.42
N GLU A 285 13.56 7.40 7.34
CA GLU A 285 13.80 8.83 7.44
C GLU A 285 12.49 9.58 7.72
N THR A 286 12.29 9.94 8.98
CA THR A 286 11.03 10.51 9.45
C THR A 286 10.92 12.01 9.25
N ARG A 287 12.02 12.71 8.95
CA ARG A 287 12.07 14.16 8.77
C ARG A 287 12.20 14.54 7.31
N LEU A 288 11.19 15.19 6.74
CA LEU A 288 11.26 15.63 5.36
C LEU A 288 12.26 16.78 5.12
N SER A 289 12.61 17.51 6.18
CA SER A 289 13.70 18.49 6.14
C SER A 289 15.08 17.88 5.80
N TYR A 290 15.26 16.59 6.00
CA TYR A 290 16.45 15.86 5.55
C TYR A 290 16.63 15.96 4.03
N TYR A 291 15.54 15.93 3.29
CA TYR A 291 15.56 15.99 1.83
C TYR A 291 15.43 17.41 1.29
N ASN A 292 14.68 18.26 1.99
CA ASN A 292 14.43 19.64 1.58
C ASN A 292 14.21 20.50 2.82
N GLU A 293 15.15 21.41 3.12
CA GLU A 293 15.10 22.31 4.27
C GLU A 293 13.82 23.17 4.35
N GLY A 294 13.14 23.37 3.22
CA GLY A 294 11.84 24.07 3.17
C GLY A 294 10.63 23.23 3.58
N LYS A 295 10.80 21.90 3.82
CA LYS A 295 9.76 21.01 4.31
C LYS A 295 9.95 20.74 5.81
N ASP A 296 9.01 21.19 6.60
CA ASP A 296 9.00 21.04 8.07
C ASP A 296 8.17 19.81 8.54
N SER A 297 7.55 19.07 7.62
CA SER A 297 6.80 17.86 7.95
C SER A 297 7.72 16.79 8.54
N GLN A 298 7.19 16.13 9.56
CA GLN A 298 7.83 15.02 10.24
C GLN A 298 6.82 13.95 10.58
N ALA A 299 7.17 12.68 10.35
CA ALA A 299 6.34 11.56 10.75
C ALA A 299 6.31 11.43 12.29
N GLY A 300 5.11 11.29 12.84
CA GLY A 300 4.88 11.13 14.28
C GLY A 300 5.17 9.70 14.76
N THR A 301 6.40 9.20 14.54
CA THR A 301 6.77 7.80 14.73
C THR A 301 8.23 7.65 15.12
N THR A 302 8.56 6.50 15.70
CA THR A 302 9.94 6.02 15.83
C THR A 302 10.21 4.92 14.80
N LEU A 303 11.48 4.57 14.62
CA LEU A 303 11.88 3.51 13.69
C LEU A 303 11.35 2.15 14.16
N ALA A 304 11.49 1.79 15.43
CA ALA A 304 10.95 0.53 15.95
C ALA A 304 9.43 0.45 15.80
N ARG A 305 8.72 1.58 15.97
CA ARG A 305 7.27 1.62 15.71
C ARG A 305 6.92 1.35 14.24
N GLN A 306 7.70 1.87 13.27
CA GLN A 306 7.50 1.57 11.86
C GLN A 306 7.63 0.07 11.57
N LEU A 307 8.57 -0.62 12.21
CA LEU A 307 8.67 -2.07 12.12
C LEU A 307 7.43 -2.77 12.71
N ALA A 308 6.96 -2.34 13.87
CA ALA A 308 5.80 -2.93 14.52
C ALA A 308 4.50 -2.78 13.69
N LEU A 309 4.40 -1.78 12.80
CA LEU A 309 3.26 -1.60 11.91
C LEU A 309 3.06 -2.77 10.93
N TYR A 310 4.12 -3.49 10.56
CA TYR A 310 3.99 -4.71 9.73
C TYR A 310 3.13 -5.78 10.41
N LEU A 311 3.05 -5.76 11.73
CA LEU A 311 2.27 -6.71 12.52
C LEU A 311 0.92 -6.15 12.95
N THR A 312 0.86 -4.88 13.32
CA THR A 312 -0.39 -4.27 13.80
C THR A 312 -1.30 -3.80 12.66
N MET A 313 -0.72 -3.56 11.48
CA MET A 313 -1.40 -3.15 10.23
C MET A 313 -1.10 -4.15 9.09
N PRO A 314 -1.44 -5.44 9.25
CA PRO A 314 -1.05 -6.46 8.28
C PRO A 314 -1.74 -6.26 6.93
N SER A 315 -0.98 -6.46 5.86
CA SER A 315 -1.48 -6.46 4.49
C SER A 315 -0.83 -7.61 3.70
N PRO A 316 -1.57 -8.34 2.87
CA PRO A 316 -0.97 -9.31 1.94
C PRO A 316 -0.24 -8.66 0.77
N MET A 317 -0.45 -7.37 0.50
CA MET A 317 0.46 -6.51 -0.25
C MET A 317 1.02 -5.48 0.72
N GLN A 318 2.25 -5.69 1.21
CA GLN A 318 2.84 -4.91 2.28
C GLN A 318 4.03 -4.10 1.74
N MET A 319 3.91 -2.78 1.79
CA MET A 319 4.96 -1.91 1.28
C MET A 319 6.12 -1.76 2.27
N ALA A 320 7.35 -1.71 1.74
CA ALA A 320 8.50 -1.08 2.34
C ALA A 320 8.64 0.29 1.69
N CYS A 321 8.13 1.33 2.35
CA CYS A 321 7.77 2.59 1.67
C CYS A 321 8.94 3.55 1.42
N ASP A 322 10.06 3.37 2.12
CA ASP A 322 11.16 4.32 2.08
C ASP A 322 12.13 4.08 0.90
N LEU A 323 13.07 4.99 0.73
CA LEU A 323 14.09 4.93 -0.32
C LEU A 323 15.15 3.87 0.01
N PRO A 324 15.72 3.18 -0.98
CA PRO A 324 16.81 2.22 -0.78
C PRO A 324 17.93 2.75 0.10
N GLU A 325 18.40 3.96 -0.14
CA GLU A 325 19.48 4.61 0.61
C GLU A 325 19.15 4.85 2.09
N ASN A 326 17.89 4.95 2.47
CA ASN A 326 17.51 5.08 3.87
C ASN A 326 17.57 3.74 4.59
N TYR A 327 17.18 2.67 3.93
CA TYR A 327 17.32 1.31 4.46
C TYR A 327 18.78 0.91 4.63
N GLU A 328 19.66 1.28 3.69
CA GLU A 328 21.11 1.05 3.77
C GLU A 328 21.76 1.74 4.98
N ARG A 329 21.17 2.82 5.50
CA ARG A 329 21.67 3.51 6.71
C ARG A 329 21.40 2.73 8.00
N PHE A 330 20.38 1.86 8.02
CA PHE A 330 19.92 1.10 9.19
C PHE A 330 19.74 -0.38 8.86
N PRO A 331 20.81 -1.09 8.44
CA PRO A 331 20.71 -2.47 7.97
C PRO A 331 20.18 -3.42 9.04
N ASP A 332 20.47 -3.17 10.32
CA ASP A 332 19.99 -3.99 11.43
C ASP A 332 18.47 -3.92 11.56
N ALA A 333 17.90 -2.72 11.49
CA ALA A 333 16.45 -2.54 11.53
C ALA A 333 15.80 -3.04 10.25
N PHE A 334 16.42 -2.84 9.08
CA PHE A 334 15.91 -3.30 7.80
C PHE A 334 15.85 -4.82 7.73
N ARG A 335 16.72 -5.52 8.44
CA ARG A 335 16.68 -6.98 8.58
C ARG A 335 15.30 -7.48 9.02
N PHE A 336 14.60 -6.76 9.89
CA PHE A 336 13.23 -7.11 10.27
C PHE A 336 12.28 -7.08 9.07
N ILE A 337 12.39 -6.05 8.20
CA ILE A 337 11.55 -5.96 6.99
C ILE A 337 11.87 -7.08 6.01
N GLU A 338 13.13 -7.50 5.90
CA GLU A 338 13.51 -8.66 5.09
C GLU A 338 12.85 -9.94 5.61
N ASP A 339 12.85 -10.15 6.92
CA ASP A 339 12.44 -11.41 7.55
C ASP A 339 10.93 -11.52 7.80
N VAL A 340 10.22 -10.40 8.04
CA VAL A 340 8.80 -10.43 8.39
C VAL A 340 7.95 -10.93 7.22
N PRO A 341 7.10 -11.97 7.42
CA PRO A 341 6.20 -12.44 6.36
C PRO A 341 4.97 -11.54 6.21
N VAL A 342 4.22 -11.75 5.14
CA VAL A 342 2.96 -11.04 4.84
C VAL A 342 1.74 -11.97 4.79
N ASP A 343 1.94 -13.26 5.03
CA ASP A 343 0.88 -14.28 5.04
C ASP A 343 0.93 -15.04 6.38
N TRP A 344 -0.18 -15.00 7.12
CA TRP A 344 -0.23 -15.41 8.51
C TRP A 344 -1.11 -16.63 8.72
N ARG A 345 -0.64 -17.60 9.51
CA ARG A 345 -1.40 -18.81 9.93
C ARG A 345 -2.33 -18.51 11.09
N ASP A 346 -1.84 -17.77 12.08
CA ASP A 346 -2.56 -17.42 13.29
C ASP A 346 -2.25 -15.99 13.74
N SER A 347 -3.16 -15.39 14.47
CA SER A 347 -3.02 -14.05 15.02
C SER A 347 -3.68 -13.98 16.38
N ARG A 348 -2.89 -13.56 17.39
CA ARG A 348 -3.33 -13.45 18.78
C ARG A 348 -3.10 -12.06 19.31
N TYR A 349 -4.17 -11.37 19.61
CA TYR A 349 -4.11 -10.06 20.24
C TYR A 349 -3.91 -10.23 21.74
N LEU A 350 -2.76 -9.80 22.25
CA LEU A 350 -2.37 -9.99 23.65
C LEU A 350 -2.91 -8.87 24.52
N GLU A 351 -2.82 -7.62 24.03
CA GLU A 351 -3.35 -6.44 24.68
C GLU A 351 -3.90 -5.49 23.63
N ALA A 352 -4.99 -4.78 23.94
CA ALA A 352 -5.52 -3.78 23.03
C ALA A 352 -6.44 -2.77 23.70
N GLU A 353 -6.29 -1.50 23.32
CA GLU A 353 -7.25 -0.44 23.64
C GLU A 353 -7.34 0.53 22.44
N PRO A 354 -8.54 0.80 21.90
CA PRO A 354 -8.71 1.64 20.72
C PRO A 354 -8.02 2.99 20.85
N ALA A 355 -7.26 3.38 19.82
CA ALA A 355 -6.49 4.61 19.73
C ALA A 355 -5.38 4.78 20.80
N ARG A 356 -5.10 3.75 21.59
CA ARG A 356 -4.10 3.82 22.65
C ARG A 356 -2.95 2.84 22.46
N TYR A 357 -3.24 1.55 22.35
CA TYR A 357 -2.19 0.54 22.18
C TYR A 357 -2.73 -0.76 21.58
N ILE A 358 -1.86 -1.50 20.94
CA ILE A 358 -2.09 -2.86 20.45
C ILE A 358 -0.81 -3.66 20.60
N THR A 359 -0.92 -4.87 21.18
CA THR A 359 0.11 -5.90 21.16
C THR A 359 -0.47 -7.14 20.51
N VAL A 360 0.18 -7.61 19.44
CA VAL A 360 -0.26 -8.77 18.65
C VAL A 360 0.89 -9.73 18.38
N ALA A 361 0.63 -11.02 18.54
CA ALA A 361 1.51 -12.10 18.09
C ALA A 361 0.91 -12.74 16.82
N ARG A 362 1.74 -12.95 15.80
CA ARG A 362 1.35 -13.60 14.54
C ARG A 362 2.29 -14.73 14.20
N GLN A 363 1.71 -15.86 13.80
CA GLN A 363 2.47 -17.01 13.32
C GLN A 363 2.63 -16.92 11.80
N ASP A 364 3.85 -17.06 11.32
CA ASP A 364 4.11 -17.26 9.90
C ASP A 364 3.33 -18.48 9.37
N LYS A 365 2.80 -18.34 8.17
CA LYS A 365 2.05 -19.41 7.50
C LYS A 365 2.97 -20.53 7.01
N HIS A 366 4.22 -20.21 6.71
CA HIS A 366 5.17 -21.09 6.04
C HIS A 366 6.27 -21.65 6.96
N SER A 367 6.33 -21.17 8.22
CA SER A 367 7.26 -21.67 9.25
C SER A 367 6.58 -21.85 10.61
N ASP A 368 7.35 -22.23 11.63
CA ASP A 368 6.91 -22.25 13.02
C ASP A 368 7.21 -20.94 13.77
N ASP A 369 7.73 -19.93 13.07
CA ASP A 369 8.14 -18.68 13.67
C ASP A 369 6.97 -17.80 14.05
N TRP A 370 7.17 -17.02 15.12
CA TRP A 370 6.21 -16.07 15.62
C TRP A 370 6.83 -14.67 15.64
N TYR A 371 6.03 -13.70 15.26
CA TYR A 371 6.37 -12.29 15.27
C TYR A 371 5.46 -11.54 16.23
N VAL A 372 6.03 -10.72 17.12
CA VAL A 372 5.27 -9.91 18.08
C VAL A 372 5.48 -8.44 17.79
N GLY A 373 4.37 -7.70 17.57
CA GLY A 373 4.39 -6.26 17.38
C GLY A 373 3.59 -5.55 18.47
N ALA A 374 4.17 -4.49 19.02
CA ALA A 374 3.52 -3.64 20.00
C ALA A 374 3.66 -2.17 19.60
N ILE A 375 2.54 -1.45 19.57
CA ILE A 375 2.49 -0.01 19.35
C ILE A 375 1.69 0.69 20.44
N THR A 376 2.00 1.95 20.69
CA THR A 376 1.27 2.82 21.62
C THR A 376 0.94 4.17 20.96
N ASP A 377 0.09 4.97 21.59
CA ASP A 377 -0.13 6.38 21.22
C ASP A 377 1.12 7.25 21.58
N ASP A 378 0.91 8.51 21.93
CA ASP A 378 1.94 9.44 22.35
C ASP A 378 2.47 9.21 23.79
N LYS A 379 2.02 8.13 24.47
CA LYS A 379 2.39 7.84 25.86
C LYS A 379 3.19 6.55 25.94
N ALA A 380 4.32 6.61 26.63
CA ALA A 380 5.11 5.42 26.93
C ALA A 380 4.30 4.42 27.77
N ARG A 381 4.38 3.13 27.42
CA ARG A 381 3.75 2.01 28.12
C ARG A 381 4.68 0.81 28.17
N THR A 382 4.47 -0.04 29.17
CA THR A 382 5.09 -1.35 29.22
C THR A 382 4.08 -2.37 28.70
N ALA A 383 4.42 -3.09 27.63
CA ALA A 383 3.65 -4.23 27.17
C ALA A 383 4.04 -5.49 27.95
N LEU A 384 3.03 -6.26 28.40
CA LEU A 384 3.27 -7.54 29.04
C LEU A 384 3.01 -8.65 28.01
N ILE A 385 4.06 -9.34 27.59
CA ILE A 385 3.95 -10.41 26.60
C ILE A 385 3.91 -11.76 27.31
N ASP A 386 2.73 -12.39 27.32
CA ASP A 386 2.57 -13.77 27.74
C ASP A 386 2.85 -14.69 26.55
N PHE A 387 3.88 -15.51 26.68
CA PHE A 387 4.31 -16.46 25.64
C PHE A 387 3.53 -17.77 25.63
N SER A 388 2.36 -17.83 26.26
CA SER A 388 1.48 -19.03 26.25
C SER A 388 1.02 -19.48 24.87
N PHE A 389 1.21 -18.65 23.84
CA PHE A 389 0.96 -19.02 22.45
C PHE A 389 2.06 -19.89 21.84
N LEU A 390 3.24 -19.95 22.46
CA LEU A 390 4.34 -20.81 22.01
C LEU A 390 4.15 -22.25 22.53
N PRO A 391 4.45 -23.27 21.70
CA PRO A 391 4.44 -24.67 22.14
C PRO A 391 5.36 -24.92 23.34
N GLU A 392 4.84 -25.64 24.33
CA GLU A 392 5.62 -26.01 25.51
C GLU A 392 6.76 -26.98 25.18
N GLY A 393 7.84 -26.92 26.00
CA GLY A 393 8.97 -27.84 25.91
C GLY A 393 9.95 -27.55 24.76
N ARG A 394 9.81 -26.44 24.08
CA ARG A 394 10.77 -25.93 23.08
C ARG A 394 11.57 -24.76 23.64
N GLN A 395 12.77 -24.58 23.10
CA GLN A 395 13.57 -23.37 23.30
C GLN A 395 13.38 -22.46 22.10
N TYR A 396 13.27 -21.17 22.37
CA TYR A 396 13.12 -20.12 21.38
C TYR A 396 14.25 -19.10 21.51
N GLU A 397 14.73 -18.59 20.42
CA GLU A 397 15.57 -17.41 20.36
C GLU A 397 14.68 -16.22 19.97
N ALA A 398 14.84 -15.10 20.66
CA ALA A 398 14.10 -13.87 20.38
C ALA A 398 15.06 -12.77 19.96
N THR A 399 14.80 -12.19 18.77
CA THR A 399 15.42 -10.94 18.36
C THR A 399 14.45 -9.81 18.67
N VAL A 400 14.90 -8.79 19.39
CA VAL A 400 14.08 -7.66 19.84
C VAL A 400 14.53 -6.39 19.15
N TYR A 401 13.59 -5.72 18.48
CA TYR A 401 13.74 -4.36 17.96
C TYR A 401 12.88 -3.45 18.82
N GLU A 402 13.49 -2.53 19.55
CA GLU A 402 12.78 -1.67 20.47
C GLU A 402 13.34 -0.24 20.45
N ASP A 403 12.52 0.71 20.84
CA ASP A 403 12.97 2.07 21.06
C ASP A 403 14.03 2.13 22.18
N ALA A 404 15.15 2.82 21.97
CA ALA A 404 16.09 3.09 23.02
C ALA A 404 15.45 3.94 24.14
N PRO A 405 16.02 3.94 25.38
CA PRO A 405 15.45 4.72 26.50
C PRO A 405 15.33 6.22 26.24
N ASP A 406 16.10 6.76 25.31
CA ASP A 406 16.13 8.16 24.89
C ASP A 406 15.46 8.39 23.51
N ALA A 407 14.77 7.38 22.97
CA ALA A 407 14.02 7.53 21.75
C ALA A 407 12.86 8.52 21.92
N ASP A 408 12.74 9.42 20.98
CA ASP A 408 11.65 10.39 20.90
C ASP A 408 11.31 10.64 19.44
N TRP A 409 10.03 10.53 19.11
CA TRP A 409 9.59 10.65 17.73
C TRP A 409 9.99 11.99 17.06
N LYS A 410 10.17 13.05 17.87
CA LYS A 410 10.50 14.39 17.38
C LYS A 410 12.01 14.63 17.35
N ASP A 411 12.69 14.32 18.45
CA ASP A 411 14.09 14.72 18.62
C ASP A 411 15.06 13.57 18.32
N ASN A 412 14.66 12.29 18.57
CA ASN A 412 15.50 11.11 18.36
C ASN A 412 14.70 9.89 17.86
N PRO A 413 14.05 9.97 16.66
CA PRO A 413 13.12 8.93 16.19
C PRO A 413 13.79 7.63 15.74
N GLN A 414 15.09 7.63 15.57
CA GLN A 414 15.87 6.49 15.05
C GLN A 414 16.71 5.78 16.11
N ALA A 415 16.54 6.14 17.40
CA ALA A 415 17.25 5.52 18.51
C ALA A 415 16.63 4.20 18.93
#